data_c10ddee9ee067201f9d8bdd17a7c9a5e
#
_entry.id   c10ddee9ee067201f9d8bdd17a7c9a5e
#
_cell.length_a   1.000
_cell.length_b   1.000
_cell.length_c   1.000
_cell.angle_alpha   90.00
_cell.angle_beta   90.00
_cell.angle_gamma   90.00
#
_symmetry.space_group_name_H-M   'P 1'
#
loop_
_entity.id
_entity.type
_entity.pdbx_description
1 polymer ?
#
loop_
_entity_poly.entity_id
_entity_poly.type
_entity_poly.pdbx_seq_one_letter_code
_entity_poly.pdbx_strand_id
1 'polypeptide(L)'
;ATKVPGARRVMDAVAGIAPERELPTFRAESFEEWFASRGGSTVAPAEAVETVALFPDTYTNYSYPAAGKAAVRVLEAANVRVEVPDDLAPSGRAAFSTGFLDEARDRAATNVDRLAPRVRDGQSVVFVEPSDAVMFQDEYLDLLDGDDVEAVSAAAYGVLEYLDAGRVDERLALDAPAESLTYHGHCNQKATNKDHHAVGVLRRAGYEVDPLDSSCCGMAGSFGYESEHYDLSRAIGRILFDQVDESDGETVTAPGASCRSQLGDRDAVAEAPPHPIEKVAAALTGPATGADEPASGAATAPTADD
;
A
#
# COMPACT_ATOMS: atom_id res chain seq x y z
N ALA A 1 3.88 -7.24 -21.99
CA ALA A 1 3.13 -6.73 -23.16
C ALA A 1 3.64 -5.36 -23.61
N THR A 2 3.93 -4.42 -22.69
CA THR A 2 4.35 -3.04 -22.98
C THR A 2 5.73 -2.87 -23.64
N LYS A 3 6.57 -3.92 -23.62
CA LYS A 3 7.90 -3.92 -24.26
C LYS A 3 7.85 -4.25 -25.77
N VAL A 4 6.68 -4.59 -26.34
CA VAL A 4 6.52 -4.86 -27.76
C VAL A 4 6.45 -3.53 -28.53
N PRO A 5 7.27 -3.31 -29.56
CA PRO A 5 7.23 -2.08 -30.36
C PRO A 5 5.83 -1.81 -30.90
N GLY A 6 5.30 -0.60 -30.67
CA GLY A 6 3.97 -0.19 -31.10
C GLY A 6 2.81 -0.58 -30.16
N ALA A 7 3.01 -1.48 -29.19
CA ALA A 7 1.95 -1.88 -28.26
C ALA A 7 1.37 -0.68 -27.48
N ARG A 8 2.21 0.24 -27.03
CA ARG A 8 1.77 1.46 -26.29
C ARG A 8 0.86 2.36 -27.14
N ARG A 9 1.15 2.53 -28.45
CA ARG A 9 0.28 3.29 -29.35
C ARG A 9 -1.06 2.61 -29.61
N VAL A 10 -1.08 1.27 -29.63
CA VAL A 10 -2.34 0.52 -29.76
C VAL A 10 -3.16 0.66 -28.47
N MET A 11 -2.53 0.61 -27.32
CA MET A 11 -3.21 0.82 -26.03
C MET A 11 -3.80 2.23 -25.91
N ASP A 12 -3.09 3.25 -26.39
CA ASP A 12 -3.61 4.62 -26.46
C ASP A 12 -4.83 4.68 -27.40
N ALA A 13 -4.71 4.20 -28.62
CA ALA A 13 -5.79 4.25 -29.60
C ALA A 13 -7.05 3.45 -29.23
N VAL A 14 -6.92 2.35 -28.46
CA VAL A 14 -8.03 1.45 -28.10
C VAL A 14 -8.56 1.70 -26.71
N ALA A 15 -7.69 2.01 -25.76
CA ALA A 15 -8.03 2.12 -24.35
C ALA A 15 -7.75 3.51 -23.75
N GLY A 16 -7.26 4.47 -24.55
CA GLY A 16 -6.97 5.83 -24.08
C GLY A 16 -5.87 5.88 -23.01
N ILE A 17 -4.95 4.91 -22.99
CA ILE A 17 -3.88 4.86 -22.00
C ILE A 17 -2.64 5.58 -22.55
N ALA A 18 -2.17 6.58 -21.81
CA ALA A 18 -1.01 7.39 -22.19
C ALA A 18 0.23 6.51 -22.45
N PRO A 19 0.82 6.58 -23.65
CA PRO A 19 1.96 5.74 -24.02
C PRO A 19 3.23 6.05 -23.22
N GLU A 20 3.31 7.20 -22.59
CA GLU A 20 4.40 7.65 -21.71
C GLU A 20 4.36 6.99 -20.34
N ARG A 21 3.18 6.51 -19.89
CA ARG A 21 3.02 5.91 -18.55
C ARG A 21 3.59 4.49 -18.50
N GLU A 22 4.34 4.22 -17.46
CA GLU A 22 4.67 2.86 -17.06
C GLU A 22 3.48 2.23 -16.33
N LEU A 23 2.97 1.11 -16.85
CA LEU A 23 1.89 0.38 -16.18
C LEU A 23 2.43 -0.44 -15.02
N PRO A 24 1.63 -0.64 -13.94
CA PRO A 24 2.00 -1.53 -12.86
C PRO A 24 2.41 -2.91 -13.39
N THR A 25 3.50 -3.44 -12.87
CA THR A 25 4.00 -4.75 -13.27
C THR A 25 3.44 -5.80 -12.32
N PHE A 26 2.77 -6.81 -12.86
CA PHE A 26 2.35 -7.97 -12.09
C PHE A 26 3.54 -8.84 -11.72
N ARG A 27 3.61 -9.24 -10.47
CA ARG A 27 4.63 -10.15 -9.95
C ARG A 27 4.25 -11.61 -10.26
N ALA A 28 5.25 -12.48 -10.33
CA ALA A 28 5.04 -13.90 -10.62
C ALA A 28 4.37 -14.64 -9.45
N GLU A 29 4.61 -14.19 -8.23
CA GLU A 29 4.01 -14.68 -6.99
C GLU A 29 3.17 -13.54 -6.39
N SER A 30 1.90 -13.79 -6.13
CA SER A 30 1.03 -12.85 -5.42
C SER A 30 1.31 -12.86 -3.91
N PHE A 31 0.84 -11.82 -3.21
CA PHE A 31 0.95 -11.78 -1.74
C PHE A 31 0.16 -12.93 -1.09
N GLU A 32 -1.05 -13.22 -1.57
CA GLU A 32 -1.88 -14.32 -1.03
C GLU A 32 -1.23 -15.68 -1.26
N GLU A 33 -0.67 -15.94 -2.47
CA GLU A 33 0.07 -17.17 -2.76
C GLU A 33 1.27 -17.34 -1.82
N TRP A 34 2.04 -16.26 -1.63
CA TRP A 34 3.16 -16.26 -0.68
C TRP A 34 2.69 -16.55 0.76
N PHE A 35 1.62 -15.88 1.23
CA PHE A 35 1.11 -16.06 2.59
C PHE A 35 0.60 -17.49 2.80
N ALA A 36 -0.11 -18.05 1.82
CA ALA A 36 -0.56 -19.44 1.86
C ALA A 36 0.61 -20.45 1.82
N SER A 37 1.62 -20.20 0.97
CA SER A 37 2.78 -21.10 0.81
C SER A 37 3.62 -21.23 2.07
N ARG A 38 3.67 -20.19 2.92
CA ARG A 38 4.36 -20.23 4.22
C ARG A 38 3.52 -20.86 5.34
N GLY A 39 2.29 -21.28 5.07
CA GLY A 39 1.36 -21.85 6.04
C GLY A 39 0.61 -20.82 6.90
N GLY A 40 0.49 -19.59 6.43
CA GLY A 40 -0.20 -18.48 7.11
C GLY A 40 0.69 -17.74 8.12
N SER A 41 0.08 -17.21 9.19
CA SER A 41 0.81 -16.51 10.25
C SER A 41 1.72 -17.45 11.06
N THR A 42 2.93 -16.97 11.38
CA THR A 42 3.87 -17.68 12.26
C THR A 42 3.50 -17.56 13.74
N VAL A 43 2.66 -16.59 14.11
CA VAL A 43 2.16 -16.42 15.48
C VAL A 43 1.04 -17.41 15.72
N ALA A 44 1.24 -18.34 16.67
CA ALA A 44 0.22 -19.31 17.04
C ALA A 44 -0.98 -18.62 17.73
N PRO A 45 -2.22 -19.12 17.55
CA PRO A 45 -3.39 -18.49 18.17
C PRO A 45 -3.30 -18.30 19.69
N ALA A 46 -2.65 -19.24 20.40
CA ALA A 46 -2.49 -19.18 21.84
C ALA A 46 -1.41 -18.18 22.32
N GLU A 47 -0.53 -17.74 21.42
CA GLU A 47 0.57 -16.81 21.70
C GLU A 47 0.24 -15.38 21.23
N ALA A 48 -0.78 -15.25 20.39
CA ALA A 48 -1.20 -13.96 19.84
C ALA A 48 -1.73 -13.04 20.94
N VAL A 49 -1.24 -11.81 20.95
CA VAL A 49 -1.81 -10.75 21.80
C VAL A 49 -3.15 -10.28 21.20
N GLU A 50 -3.21 -10.24 19.89
CA GLU A 50 -4.40 -9.91 19.10
C GLU A 50 -4.31 -10.55 17.71
N THR A 51 -5.45 -10.63 17.02
CA THR A 51 -5.53 -11.13 15.65
C THR A 51 -6.11 -10.05 14.75
N VAL A 52 -5.53 -9.88 13.57
CA VAL A 52 -6.02 -8.93 12.56
C VAL A 52 -6.36 -9.63 11.26
N ALA A 53 -7.36 -9.11 10.55
CA ALA A 53 -7.63 -9.45 9.17
C ALA A 53 -6.85 -8.46 8.27
N LEU A 54 -5.81 -8.93 7.59
CA LEU A 54 -5.07 -8.10 6.62
C LEU A 54 -5.77 -8.21 5.27
N PHE A 55 -6.29 -7.07 4.79
CA PHE A 55 -7.02 -6.99 3.53
C PHE A 55 -6.08 -7.13 2.32
N PRO A 56 -6.28 -8.12 1.43
CA PRO A 56 -5.41 -8.34 0.29
C PRO A 56 -5.83 -7.44 -0.89
N ASP A 57 -5.54 -6.14 -0.80
CA ASP A 57 -5.85 -5.22 -1.89
C ASP A 57 -5.12 -5.58 -3.19
N THR A 58 -5.68 -5.13 -4.33
CA THR A 58 -5.18 -5.50 -5.67
C THR A 58 -3.72 -5.12 -5.88
N TYR A 59 -3.27 -3.97 -5.39
CA TYR A 59 -1.89 -3.53 -5.59
C TYR A 59 -0.92 -4.30 -4.71
N THR A 60 -1.25 -4.48 -3.45
CA THR A 60 -0.47 -5.30 -2.50
C THR A 60 -0.40 -6.74 -2.98
N ASN A 61 -1.52 -7.28 -3.49
CA ASN A 61 -1.55 -8.67 -3.92
C ASN A 61 -0.70 -8.90 -5.18
N TYR A 62 -0.82 -8.08 -6.21
CA TYR A 62 -0.27 -8.39 -7.53
C TYR A 62 0.93 -7.54 -7.96
N SER A 63 1.05 -6.29 -7.49
CA SER A 63 2.08 -5.36 -7.98
C SER A 63 3.17 -5.08 -6.95
N TYR A 64 2.79 -4.97 -5.68
CA TYR A 64 3.69 -4.60 -4.58
C TYR A 64 3.65 -5.58 -3.41
N PRO A 65 3.79 -6.91 -3.62
CA PRO A 65 3.70 -7.90 -2.54
C PRO A 65 4.76 -7.69 -1.45
N ALA A 66 5.86 -7.01 -1.74
CA ALA A 66 6.88 -6.66 -0.75
C ALA A 66 6.30 -5.84 0.42
N ALA A 67 5.40 -4.90 0.16
CA ALA A 67 4.75 -4.11 1.20
C ALA A 67 3.82 -4.98 2.09
N GLY A 68 3.04 -5.89 1.49
CA GLY A 68 2.23 -6.87 2.23
C GLY A 68 3.07 -7.81 3.08
N LYS A 69 4.17 -8.34 2.50
CA LYS A 69 5.14 -9.19 3.22
C LYS A 69 5.78 -8.44 4.39
N ALA A 70 6.13 -7.16 4.20
CA ALA A 70 6.66 -6.31 5.26
C ALA A 70 5.63 -6.08 6.38
N ALA A 71 4.36 -5.81 6.02
CA ALA A 71 3.28 -5.65 6.99
C ALA A 71 3.11 -6.91 7.86
N VAL A 72 3.08 -8.09 7.24
CA VAL A 72 3.00 -9.37 7.99
C VAL A 72 4.18 -9.52 8.94
N ARG A 73 5.43 -9.27 8.48
CA ARG A 73 6.63 -9.39 9.34
C ARG A 73 6.59 -8.44 10.53
N VAL A 74 6.16 -7.19 10.32
CA VAL A 74 6.07 -6.19 11.39
C VAL A 74 4.99 -6.57 12.40
N LEU A 75 3.82 -6.99 11.94
CA LEU A 75 2.72 -7.40 12.80
C LEU A 75 3.08 -8.64 13.63
N GLU A 76 3.67 -9.65 12.99
CA GLU A 76 4.12 -10.88 13.68
C GLU A 76 5.24 -10.61 14.70
N ALA A 77 6.16 -9.67 14.39
CA ALA A 77 7.19 -9.26 15.35
C ALA A 77 6.61 -8.60 16.61
N ALA A 78 5.41 -8.01 16.52
CA ALA A 78 4.66 -7.47 17.65
C ALA A 78 3.74 -8.51 18.32
N ASN A 79 3.87 -9.81 18.02
CA ASN A 79 2.98 -10.89 18.44
C ASN A 79 1.51 -10.69 18.03
N VAL A 80 1.27 -10.02 16.91
CA VAL A 80 -0.04 -9.91 16.27
C VAL A 80 -0.18 -11.04 15.26
N ARG A 81 -1.21 -11.86 15.42
CA ARG A 81 -1.53 -12.91 14.45
C ARG A 81 -2.20 -12.28 13.22
N VAL A 82 -1.71 -12.62 12.06
CA VAL A 82 -2.27 -12.13 10.78
C VAL A 82 -3.13 -13.22 10.15
N GLU A 83 -4.33 -12.88 9.75
CA GLU A 83 -5.18 -13.68 8.86
C GLU A 83 -5.38 -12.91 7.56
N VAL A 84 -5.32 -13.59 6.43
CA VAL A 84 -5.63 -13.06 5.11
C VAL A 84 -6.88 -13.77 4.60
N PRO A 85 -8.07 -13.15 4.72
CA PRO A 85 -9.30 -13.77 4.25
C PRO A 85 -9.30 -13.91 2.73
N ASP A 86 -9.72 -15.06 2.22
CA ASP A 86 -9.78 -15.42 0.79
C ASP A 86 -11.17 -15.24 0.16
N ASP A 87 -12.16 -14.83 0.97
CA ASP A 87 -13.56 -14.70 0.59
C ASP A 87 -14.04 -13.24 0.45
N LEU A 88 -13.12 -12.27 0.44
CA LEU A 88 -13.41 -10.85 0.31
C LEU A 88 -13.56 -10.43 -1.16
N ALA A 89 -14.43 -9.47 -1.39
CA ALA A 89 -14.49 -8.74 -2.65
C ALA A 89 -13.41 -7.64 -2.70
N PRO A 90 -13.01 -7.15 -3.88
CA PRO A 90 -12.23 -5.91 -3.95
C PRO A 90 -12.93 -4.78 -3.19
N SER A 91 -12.17 -3.83 -2.63
CA SER A 91 -12.72 -2.77 -1.76
C SER A 91 -13.87 -1.94 -2.34
N GLY A 92 -14.01 -1.90 -3.66
CA GLY A 92 -14.95 -1.01 -4.33
C GLY A 92 -14.38 0.38 -4.65
N ARG A 93 -13.17 0.72 -4.19
CA ARG A 93 -12.54 2.02 -4.42
C ARG A 93 -12.55 2.46 -5.89
N ALA A 94 -12.18 1.58 -6.82
CA ALA A 94 -12.15 1.89 -8.24
C ALA A 94 -13.56 2.21 -8.77
N ALA A 95 -14.56 1.41 -8.43
CA ALA A 95 -15.94 1.61 -8.83
C ALA A 95 -16.51 2.92 -8.24
N PHE A 96 -16.27 3.17 -6.96
CA PHE A 96 -16.69 4.41 -6.28
C PHE A 96 -16.09 5.65 -6.96
N SER A 97 -14.77 5.66 -7.19
CA SER A 97 -14.08 6.82 -7.78
C SER A 97 -14.50 7.12 -9.22
N THR A 98 -15.02 6.14 -9.95
CA THR A 98 -15.50 6.28 -11.33
C THR A 98 -17.03 6.42 -11.43
N GLY A 99 -17.74 6.48 -10.28
CA GLY A 99 -19.19 6.71 -10.22
C GLY A 99 -20.07 5.48 -10.40
N PHE A 100 -19.50 4.26 -10.46
CA PHE A 100 -20.25 3.00 -10.46
C PHE A 100 -20.71 2.63 -9.04
N LEU A 101 -21.57 3.49 -8.46
CA LEU A 101 -21.94 3.41 -7.04
C LEU A 101 -22.68 2.13 -6.67
N ASP A 102 -23.49 1.56 -7.56
CA ASP A 102 -24.18 0.29 -7.30
C ASP A 102 -23.17 -0.86 -7.17
N GLU A 103 -22.16 -0.91 -8.06
CA GLU A 103 -21.08 -1.90 -7.95
C GLU A 103 -20.24 -1.69 -6.68
N ALA A 104 -19.94 -0.45 -6.33
CA ALA A 104 -19.22 -0.13 -5.10
C ALA A 104 -20.02 -0.59 -3.87
N ARG A 105 -21.35 -0.37 -3.85
CA ARG A 105 -22.25 -0.81 -2.78
C ARG A 105 -22.32 -2.32 -2.64
N ASP A 106 -22.44 -3.06 -3.75
CA ASP A 106 -22.48 -4.52 -3.74
C ASP A 106 -21.19 -5.13 -3.17
N ARG A 107 -20.03 -4.55 -3.52
CA ARG A 107 -18.73 -4.96 -2.99
C ARG A 107 -18.60 -4.62 -1.50
N ALA A 108 -19.02 -3.41 -1.10
CA ALA A 108 -19.05 -3.00 0.29
C ALA A 108 -19.92 -3.92 1.14
N ALA A 109 -21.13 -4.24 0.69
CA ALA A 109 -22.05 -5.17 1.38
C ALA A 109 -21.41 -6.55 1.56
N THR A 110 -20.78 -7.09 0.51
CA THR A 110 -20.07 -8.38 0.57
C THR A 110 -18.97 -8.35 1.61
N ASN A 111 -18.14 -7.31 1.62
CA ASN A 111 -17.04 -7.20 2.57
C ASN A 111 -17.53 -7.02 4.01
N VAL A 112 -18.57 -6.22 4.24
CA VAL A 112 -19.18 -6.03 5.56
C VAL A 112 -19.73 -7.36 6.09
N ASP A 113 -20.48 -8.11 5.26
CA ASP A 113 -21.03 -9.43 5.65
C ASP A 113 -19.93 -10.42 6.08
N ARG A 114 -18.75 -10.38 5.44
CA ARG A 114 -17.62 -11.27 5.72
C ARG A 114 -16.77 -10.82 6.91
N LEU A 115 -16.65 -9.51 7.10
CA LEU A 115 -15.78 -8.94 8.13
C LEU A 115 -16.50 -8.67 9.46
N ALA A 116 -17.82 -8.37 9.46
CA ALA A 116 -18.54 -8.08 10.68
C ALA A 116 -18.48 -9.19 11.74
N PRO A 117 -18.54 -10.50 11.41
CA PRO A 117 -18.33 -11.56 12.40
C PRO A 117 -16.92 -11.50 13.03
N ARG A 118 -15.88 -11.26 12.23
CA ARG A 118 -14.48 -11.15 12.69
C ARG A 118 -14.30 -9.95 13.60
N VAL A 119 -14.90 -8.82 13.24
CA VAL A 119 -14.86 -7.60 14.06
C VAL A 119 -15.59 -7.79 15.38
N ARG A 120 -16.73 -8.48 15.41
CA ARG A 120 -17.43 -8.83 16.66
C ARG A 120 -16.59 -9.76 17.56
N ASP A 121 -15.72 -10.57 16.95
CA ASP A 121 -14.74 -11.41 17.68
C ASP A 121 -13.48 -10.61 18.09
N GLY A 122 -13.46 -9.28 17.88
CA GLY A 122 -12.41 -8.37 18.33
C GLY A 122 -11.26 -8.21 17.34
N GLN A 123 -11.37 -8.69 16.10
CA GLN A 123 -10.35 -8.45 15.09
C GLN A 123 -10.45 -7.05 14.51
N SER A 124 -9.29 -6.40 14.28
CA SER A 124 -9.19 -5.22 13.41
C SER A 124 -8.97 -5.62 11.97
N VAL A 125 -9.42 -4.78 11.03
CA VAL A 125 -9.16 -4.93 9.59
C VAL A 125 -8.05 -3.97 9.19
N VAL A 126 -6.93 -4.50 8.69
CA VAL A 126 -5.72 -3.72 8.41
C VAL A 126 -5.46 -3.68 6.91
N PHE A 127 -5.08 -2.51 6.42
CA PHE A 127 -4.86 -2.25 5.00
C PHE A 127 -3.44 -1.75 4.75
N VAL A 128 -2.81 -2.23 3.69
CA VAL A 128 -1.54 -1.68 3.19
C VAL A 128 -1.82 -0.48 2.28
N GLU A 129 -2.78 -0.59 1.36
CA GLU A 129 -3.16 0.51 0.47
C GLU A 129 -4.07 1.53 1.21
N PRO A 130 -3.63 2.80 1.36
CA PRO A 130 -4.38 3.80 2.12
C PRO A 130 -5.72 4.17 1.50
N SER A 131 -5.86 4.10 0.18
CA SER A 131 -7.12 4.43 -0.48
C SER A 131 -8.22 3.40 -0.16
N ASP A 132 -7.84 2.14 0.03
CA ASP A 132 -8.76 1.09 0.46
C ASP A 132 -9.08 1.21 1.95
N ALA A 133 -8.11 1.57 2.78
CA ALA A 133 -8.38 1.85 4.20
C ALA A 133 -9.44 2.95 4.37
N VAL A 134 -9.27 4.08 3.68
CA VAL A 134 -10.23 5.20 3.75
C VAL A 134 -11.57 4.81 3.14
N MET A 135 -11.61 4.00 2.08
CA MET A 135 -12.86 3.47 1.52
C MET A 135 -13.71 2.76 2.57
N PHE A 136 -13.08 1.94 3.42
CA PHE A 136 -13.77 1.25 4.51
C PHE A 136 -14.14 2.18 5.68
N GLN A 137 -13.25 3.13 6.01
CA GLN A 137 -13.41 4.01 7.16
C GLN A 137 -14.47 5.09 6.97
N ASP A 138 -14.69 5.53 5.73
CA ASP A 138 -15.48 6.71 5.40
C ASP A 138 -16.56 6.38 4.35
N GLU A 139 -16.20 6.03 3.12
CA GLU A 139 -17.16 5.92 2.03
C GLU A 139 -18.12 4.72 2.15
N TYR A 140 -17.77 3.67 2.90
CA TYR A 140 -18.71 2.59 3.19
C TYR A 140 -19.92 3.07 4.00
N LEU A 141 -19.73 4.08 4.85
CA LEU A 141 -20.80 4.71 5.63
C LEU A 141 -21.76 5.53 4.75
N ASP A 142 -21.30 6.01 3.58
CA ASP A 142 -22.13 6.66 2.57
C ASP A 142 -22.89 5.65 1.68
N LEU A 143 -22.36 4.44 1.57
CA LEU A 143 -22.93 3.40 0.70
C LEU A 143 -23.94 2.49 1.41
N LEU A 144 -23.75 2.24 2.70
CA LEU A 144 -24.51 1.27 3.49
C LEU A 144 -24.96 1.87 4.82
N ASP A 145 -26.05 1.34 5.35
CA ASP A 145 -26.59 1.67 6.67
C ASP A 145 -26.50 0.45 7.61
N GLY A 146 -26.40 0.68 8.92
CA GLY A 146 -26.56 -0.32 9.97
C GLY A 146 -25.32 -0.59 10.80
N ASP A 147 -25.52 -1.29 11.92
CA ASP A 147 -24.53 -1.51 12.98
C ASP A 147 -23.27 -2.25 12.46
N ASP A 148 -23.42 -3.13 11.46
CA ASP A 148 -22.34 -3.93 10.92
C ASP A 148 -21.34 -3.09 10.11
N VAL A 149 -21.83 -2.18 9.27
CA VAL A 149 -20.95 -1.28 8.51
C VAL A 149 -20.27 -0.30 9.45
N GLU A 150 -20.99 0.23 10.46
CA GLU A 150 -20.38 1.11 11.46
C GLU A 150 -19.27 0.39 12.24
N ALA A 151 -19.50 -0.85 12.66
CA ALA A 151 -18.51 -1.65 13.37
C ALA A 151 -17.27 -1.96 12.50
N VAL A 152 -17.48 -2.37 11.24
CA VAL A 152 -16.38 -2.65 10.31
C VAL A 152 -15.58 -1.39 9.99
N SER A 153 -16.25 -0.25 9.76
CA SER A 153 -15.58 1.03 9.50
C SER A 153 -14.75 1.48 10.70
N ALA A 154 -15.28 1.34 11.91
CA ALA A 154 -14.57 1.69 13.15
C ALA A 154 -13.37 0.76 13.45
N ALA A 155 -13.40 -0.47 12.94
CA ALA A 155 -12.33 -1.47 13.10
C ALA A 155 -11.32 -1.48 11.93
N ALA A 156 -11.49 -0.62 10.92
CA ALA A 156 -10.63 -0.52 9.76
C ALA A 156 -9.48 0.47 10.00
N TYR A 157 -8.24 0.06 9.69
CA TYR A 157 -7.03 0.85 9.90
C TYR A 157 -6.06 0.70 8.74
N GLY A 158 -5.42 1.79 8.30
CA GLY A 158 -4.16 1.67 7.57
C GLY A 158 -3.09 1.03 8.45
N VAL A 159 -2.15 0.27 7.90
CA VAL A 159 -1.17 -0.50 8.68
C VAL A 159 -0.34 0.38 9.63
N LEU A 160 0.11 1.55 9.20
CA LEU A 160 0.86 2.49 10.06
C LEU A 160 -0.07 3.17 11.10
N GLU A 161 -1.33 3.43 10.75
CA GLU A 161 -2.35 3.90 11.68
C GLU A 161 -2.62 2.86 12.78
N TYR A 162 -2.76 1.58 12.41
CA TYR A 162 -2.94 0.48 13.37
C TYR A 162 -1.75 0.37 14.34
N LEU A 163 -0.53 0.47 13.83
CA LEU A 163 0.67 0.44 14.66
C LEU A 163 0.71 1.61 15.65
N ASP A 164 0.43 2.83 15.19
CA ASP A 164 0.48 4.05 16.00
C ASP A 164 -0.67 4.16 17.00
N ALA A 165 -1.91 4.07 16.52
CA ALA A 165 -3.10 4.25 17.34
C ALA A 165 -3.24 3.17 18.44
N GLY A 166 -2.88 1.94 18.11
CA GLY A 166 -2.84 0.81 19.05
C GLY A 166 -1.56 0.74 19.90
N ARG A 167 -0.58 1.63 19.67
CA ARG A 167 0.77 1.59 20.26
C ARG A 167 1.44 0.23 20.07
N VAL A 168 1.13 -0.43 18.94
CA VAL A 168 1.65 -1.76 18.61
C VAL A 168 3.13 -1.69 18.30
N ASP A 169 3.59 -0.58 17.72
CA ASP A 169 4.99 -0.29 17.43
C ASP A 169 5.89 -0.24 18.68
N GLU A 170 5.34 0.06 19.87
CA GLU A 170 6.08 0.01 21.13
C GLU A 170 6.48 -1.41 21.57
N ARG A 171 5.85 -2.43 20.98
CA ARG A 171 6.20 -3.84 21.20
C ARG A 171 7.36 -4.31 20.31
N LEU A 172 7.76 -3.49 19.34
CA LEU A 172 8.80 -3.81 18.37
C LEU A 172 10.17 -3.40 18.89
N ALA A 173 11.16 -4.24 18.66
CA ALA A 173 12.56 -3.84 18.80
C ALA A 173 13.01 -3.24 17.46
N LEU A 174 13.13 -1.93 17.41
CA LEU A 174 13.45 -1.17 16.21
C LEU A 174 14.79 -0.46 16.37
N ASP A 175 15.62 -0.49 15.32
CA ASP A 175 16.88 0.24 15.19
C ASP A 175 17.05 0.56 13.70
N ALA A 176 16.57 1.72 13.29
CA ALA A 176 16.59 2.13 11.90
C ALA A 176 18.04 2.30 11.39
N PRO A 177 18.31 1.93 10.13
CA PRO A 177 19.56 2.34 9.48
C PRO A 177 19.72 3.86 9.52
N ALA A 178 20.99 4.33 9.53
CA ALA A 178 21.29 5.77 9.45
C ALA A 178 20.90 6.30 8.06
N GLU A 179 19.63 6.64 7.91
CA GLU A 179 19.00 7.08 6.66
C GLU A 179 17.94 8.14 6.99
N SER A 180 17.87 9.20 6.20
CA SER A 180 16.81 10.20 6.27
C SER A 180 15.75 9.95 5.20
N LEU A 181 14.49 10.17 5.55
CA LEU A 181 13.34 9.88 4.70
C LEU A 181 12.60 11.16 4.32
N THR A 182 12.32 11.33 3.03
CA THR A 182 11.28 12.24 2.54
C THR A 182 9.95 11.49 2.48
N TYR A 183 8.96 11.93 3.24
CA TYR A 183 7.66 11.26 3.30
C TYR A 183 6.58 12.03 2.55
N HIS A 184 6.00 11.41 1.51
CA HIS A 184 4.79 11.91 0.85
C HIS A 184 3.56 11.16 1.34
N GLY A 185 2.72 11.83 2.16
CA GLY A 185 1.46 11.28 2.66
C GLY A 185 0.38 11.15 1.60
N HIS A 186 -0.45 10.11 1.68
CA HIS A 186 -1.54 9.87 0.75
C HIS A 186 -2.68 10.88 0.90
N CYS A 187 -3.21 11.42 -0.21
CA CYS A 187 -4.22 12.49 -0.17
C CYS A 187 -5.51 12.08 0.56
N ASN A 188 -5.99 10.82 0.43
CA ASN A 188 -7.16 10.36 1.17
C ASN A 188 -6.90 10.31 2.69
N GLN A 189 -5.72 9.87 3.12
CA GLN A 189 -5.35 9.90 4.54
C GLN A 189 -5.22 11.34 5.06
N LYS A 190 -4.68 12.25 4.26
CA LYS A 190 -4.63 13.68 4.62
C LYS A 190 -6.03 14.28 4.78
N ALA A 191 -6.96 13.94 3.88
CA ALA A 191 -8.35 14.40 3.96
C ALA A 191 -9.05 13.94 5.26
N THR A 192 -8.69 12.77 5.78
CA THR A 192 -9.21 12.21 7.05
C THR A 192 -8.27 12.45 8.24
N ASN A 193 -7.20 13.25 8.07
CA ASN A 193 -6.20 13.57 9.09
C ASN A 193 -5.51 12.36 9.71
N LYS A 194 -5.13 11.37 8.86
CA LYS A 194 -4.54 10.09 9.28
C LYS A 194 -3.12 9.84 8.74
N ASP A 195 -2.57 10.72 7.92
CA ASP A 195 -1.23 10.57 7.32
C ASP A 195 -0.08 10.74 8.33
N HIS A 196 -0.32 11.45 9.44
CA HIS A 196 0.66 11.68 10.51
C HIS A 196 1.07 10.40 11.25
N HIS A 197 0.24 9.36 11.27
CA HIS A 197 0.56 8.08 11.92
C HIS A 197 1.83 7.44 11.36
N ALA A 198 2.00 7.48 10.04
CA ALA A 198 3.20 6.93 9.41
C ALA A 198 4.47 7.68 9.85
N VAL A 199 4.41 9.00 9.92
CA VAL A 199 5.52 9.84 10.39
C VAL A 199 5.88 9.51 11.83
N GLY A 200 4.88 9.33 12.70
CA GLY A 200 5.06 8.96 14.10
C GLY A 200 5.81 7.64 14.26
N VAL A 201 5.35 6.58 13.57
CA VAL A 201 5.96 5.24 13.62
C VAL A 201 7.40 5.28 13.07
N LEU A 202 7.63 5.91 11.92
CA LEU A 202 8.97 5.99 11.32
C LEU A 202 9.97 6.71 12.23
N ARG A 203 9.55 7.81 12.87
CA ARG A 203 10.42 8.53 13.82
C ARG A 203 10.73 7.70 15.06
N ARG A 204 9.75 6.96 15.60
CA ARG A 204 10.00 6.05 16.72
C ARG A 204 10.85 4.85 16.34
N ALA A 205 10.83 4.45 15.06
CA ALA A 205 11.76 3.45 14.54
C ALA A 205 13.21 3.94 14.45
N GLY A 206 13.45 5.26 14.54
CA GLY A 206 14.78 5.87 14.53
C GLY A 206 15.14 6.62 13.25
N TYR A 207 14.22 6.73 12.28
CA TYR A 207 14.47 7.51 11.06
C TYR A 207 14.34 9.03 11.31
N GLU A 208 15.20 9.79 10.65
CA GLU A 208 14.92 11.20 10.40
C GLU A 208 13.88 11.31 9.29
N VAL A 209 12.76 11.97 9.53
CA VAL A 209 11.63 12.05 8.58
C VAL A 209 11.28 13.50 8.31
N ASP A 210 11.36 13.88 7.03
CA ASP A 210 10.83 15.14 6.47
C ASP A 210 9.47 14.88 5.79
N PRO A 211 8.35 15.20 6.47
CA PRO A 211 7.02 15.05 5.87
C PRO A 211 6.72 16.23 4.94
N LEU A 212 6.47 15.93 3.68
CA LEU A 212 6.12 16.97 2.70
C LEU A 212 4.71 17.53 2.96
N ASP A 213 4.59 18.85 2.95
CA ASP A 213 3.28 19.55 2.88
C ASP A 213 2.76 19.53 1.43
N SER A 214 2.66 18.33 0.88
CA SER A 214 2.19 18.08 -0.48
C SER A 214 0.69 17.78 -0.51
N SER A 215 0.04 18.16 -1.60
CA SER A 215 -1.36 17.80 -1.88
C SER A 215 -1.44 16.46 -2.63
N CYS A 216 -2.20 16.38 -3.71
CA CYS A 216 -2.31 15.20 -4.56
C CYS A 216 -1.03 15.00 -5.39
N CYS A 217 -0.63 13.74 -5.60
CA CYS A 217 0.47 13.39 -6.51
C CYS A 217 0.12 13.56 -8.00
N GLY A 218 -1.16 13.75 -8.33
CA GLY A 218 -1.64 13.89 -9.71
C GLY A 218 -2.04 12.59 -10.39
N MET A 219 -1.80 11.42 -9.78
CA MET A 219 -2.16 10.14 -10.40
C MET A 219 -3.65 9.80 -10.25
N ALA A 220 -4.21 9.95 -9.05
CA ALA A 220 -5.64 9.74 -8.74
C ALA A 220 -6.25 8.48 -9.39
N GLY A 221 -5.75 7.30 -9.06
CA GLY A 221 -6.21 6.03 -9.63
C GLY A 221 -5.86 5.92 -11.12
N SER A 222 -6.88 5.71 -11.98
CA SER A 222 -6.70 5.62 -13.44
C SER A 222 -6.45 6.95 -14.13
N PHE A 223 -6.88 8.07 -13.53
CA PHE A 223 -6.83 9.41 -14.12
C PHE A 223 -5.47 9.75 -14.74
N GLY A 224 -4.39 9.52 -14.02
CA GLY A 224 -3.04 9.82 -14.50
C GLY A 224 -2.53 8.88 -15.58
N TYR A 225 -3.20 7.75 -15.83
CA TYR A 225 -2.90 6.83 -16.93
C TYR A 225 -3.63 7.17 -18.23
N GLU A 226 -4.68 7.98 -18.16
CA GLU A 226 -5.50 8.33 -19.31
C GLU A 226 -4.80 9.40 -20.17
N SER A 227 -4.77 9.20 -21.48
CA SER A 227 -4.08 10.08 -22.43
C SER A 227 -4.59 11.51 -22.37
N GLU A 228 -5.90 11.69 -22.19
CA GLU A 228 -6.53 13.02 -22.10
C GLU A 228 -6.16 13.77 -20.80
N HIS A 229 -5.78 13.06 -19.74
CA HIS A 229 -5.44 13.63 -18.43
C HIS A 229 -3.93 13.67 -18.16
N TYR A 230 -3.11 13.07 -19.04
CA TYR A 230 -1.68 12.90 -18.81
C TYR A 230 -0.95 14.20 -18.50
N ASP A 231 -1.16 15.23 -19.32
CA ASP A 231 -0.49 16.53 -19.15
C ASP A 231 -0.88 17.20 -17.83
N LEU A 232 -2.16 17.13 -17.45
CA LEU A 232 -2.64 17.66 -16.16
C LEU A 232 -2.06 16.88 -14.99
N SER A 233 -2.06 15.55 -15.08
CA SER A 233 -1.46 14.67 -14.08
C SER A 233 0.03 14.98 -13.87
N ARG A 234 0.77 15.20 -14.97
CA ARG A 234 2.18 15.58 -14.92
C ARG A 234 2.40 16.98 -14.37
N ALA A 235 1.51 17.93 -14.69
CA ALA A 235 1.59 19.29 -14.13
C ALA A 235 1.40 19.31 -12.61
N ILE A 236 0.43 18.54 -12.10
CA ILE A 236 0.23 18.35 -10.64
C ILE A 236 1.44 17.65 -10.04
N GLY A 237 1.92 16.57 -10.69
CA GLY A 237 3.09 15.79 -10.24
C GLY A 237 4.36 16.62 -10.11
N ARG A 238 4.58 17.62 -10.96
CA ARG A 238 5.74 18.52 -10.86
C ARG A 238 5.78 19.29 -9.55
N ILE A 239 4.63 19.71 -9.03
CA ILE A 239 4.57 20.40 -7.72
C ILE A 239 5.10 19.48 -6.61
N LEU A 240 4.75 18.21 -6.65
CA LEU A 240 5.29 17.22 -5.73
C LEU A 240 6.79 16.97 -5.96
N PHE A 241 7.22 16.90 -7.21
CA PHE A 241 8.63 16.66 -7.53
C PHE A 241 9.54 17.79 -7.06
N ASP A 242 9.09 19.06 -7.26
CA ASP A 242 9.82 20.25 -6.76
C ASP A 242 9.99 20.16 -5.22
N GLN A 243 8.94 19.76 -4.49
CA GLN A 243 9.02 19.57 -3.03
C GLN A 243 9.96 18.42 -2.62
N VAL A 244 9.97 17.32 -3.40
CA VAL A 244 10.92 16.22 -3.16
C VAL A 244 12.37 16.67 -3.40
N ASP A 245 12.59 17.51 -4.44
CA ASP A 245 13.92 18.03 -4.76
C ASP A 245 14.42 19.05 -3.72
N GLU A 246 13.51 19.72 -3.01
CA GLU A 246 13.81 20.66 -1.93
C GLU A 246 13.98 19.98 -0.55
N SER A 247 13.57 18.71 -0.42
CA SER A 247 13.67 17.95 0.83
C SER A 247 15.08 17.47 1.09
N ASP A 248 15.48 17.43 2.36
CA ASP A 248 16.79 16.94 2.79
C ASP A 248 16.83 15.40 2.96
N GLY A 249 15.72 14.68 2.70
CA GLY A 249 15.67 13.23 2.85
C GLY A 249 16.34 12.48 1.71
N GLU A 250 17.17 11.49 2.07
CA GLU A 250 17.92 10.65 1.11
C GLU A 250 17.02 9.69 0.33
N THR A 251 15.99 9.17 1.00
CA THR A 251 15.06 8.21 0.41
C THR A 251 13.62 8.73 0.46
N VAL A 252 12.99 8.79 -0.70
CA VAL A 252 11.55 9.08 -0.78
C VAL A 252 10.75 7.86 -0.38
N THR A 253 9.70 8.03 0.42
CA THR A 253 8.75 6.97 0.78
C THR A 253 7.31 7.47 0.66
N ALA A 254 6.41 6.62 0.18
CA ALA A 254 5.00 6.95 0.03
C ALA A 254 4.12 5.70 0.20
N PRO A 255 2.96 5.78 0.90
CA PRO A 255 2.15 4.61 1.19
C PRO A 255 1.26 4.16 0.02
N GLY A 256 0.75 5.08 -0.82
CA GLY A 256 -0.22 4.76 -1.86
C GLY A 256 0.41 4.29 -3.16
N ALA A 257 -0.19 3.28 -3.81
CA ALA A 257 0.26 2.75 -5.10
C ALA A 257 0.30 3.83 -6.20
N SER A 258 -0.73 4.70 -6.24
CA SER A 258 -0.78 5.85 -7.16
C SER A 258 0.36 6.84 -6.92
N CYS A 259 0.68 7.16 -5.66
CA CYS A 259 1.78 8.04 -5.30
C CYS A 259 3.12 7.44 -5.69
N ARG A 260 3.32 6.15 -5.42
CA ARG A 260 4.54 5.41 -5.76
C ARG A 260 4.75 5.34 -7.27
N SER A 261 3.68 5.15 -8.03
CA SER A 261 3.72 5.16 -9.50
C SER A 261 4.13 6.54 -10.05
N GLN A 262 3.50 7.62 -9.55
CA GLN A 262 3.84 8.98 -9.99
C GLN A 262 5.27 9.39 -9.64
N LEU A 263 5.73 9.04 -8.43
CA LEU A 263 7.10 9.31 -7.98
C LEU A 263 8.13 8.46 -8.73
N GLY A 264 7.79 7.23 -9.12
CA GLY A 264 8.62 6.39 -9.96
C GLY A 264 8.80 6.93 -11.39
N ASP A 265 7.83 7.73 -11.88
CA ASP A 265 7.89 8.41 -13.17
C ASP A 265 8.65 9.76 -13.12
N ARG A 266 9.15 10.19 -11.95
CA ARG A 266 9.91 11.44 -11.81
C ARG A 266 11.17 11.41 -12.66
N ASP A 267 11.94 10.35 -12.52
CA ASP A 267 13.20 10.14 -13.22
C ASP A 267 13.11 8.90 -14.13
N ALA A 268 13.65 8.97 -15.32
CA ALA A 268 13.54 7.91 -16.35
C ALA A 268 14.12 6.54 -15.93
N VAL A 269 14.71 6.45 -14.74
CA VAL A 269 15.39 5.25 -14.20
C VAL A 269 14.94 4.95 -12.76
N ALA A 270 14.05 5.73 -12.16
CA ALA A 270 13.67 5.56 -10.77
C ALA A 270 12.73 4.34 -10.59
N GLU A 271 13.06 3.48 -9.66
CA GLU A 271 12.09 2.49 -9.15
C GLU A 271 11.01 3.21 -8.31
N ALA A 272 9.83 2.60 -8.23
CA ALA A 272 8.78 3.12 -7.35
C ALA A 272 9.31 3.17 -5.91
N PRO A 273 9.12 4.30 -5.18
CA PRO A 273 9.65 4.43 -3.82
C PRO A 273 9.08 3.36 -2.89
N PRO A 274 9.82 2.94 -1.84
CA PRO A 274 9.35 1.96 -0.89
C PRO A 274 8.10 2.46 -0.14
N HIS A 275 7.26 1.51 0.27
CA HIS A 275 6.17 1.79 1.19
C HIS A 275 6.73 2.02 2.60
N PRO A 276 6.16 2.94 3.44
CA PRO A 276 6.65 3.19 4.80
C PRO A 276 6.75 1.93 5.67
N ILE A 277 5.86 0.96 5.50
CA ILE A 277 5.93 -0.31 6.25
C ILE A 277 7.18 -1.14 5.90
N GLU A 278 7.71 -1.01 4.68
CA GLU A 278 8.96 -1.66 4.29
C GLU A 278 10.16 -1.06 5.05
N LYS A 279 10.12 0.24 5.36
CA LYS A 279 11.11 0.92 6.20
C LYS A 279 10.99 0.47 7.66
N VAL A 280 9.78 0.34 8.19
CA VAL A 280 9.58 -0.23 9.55
C VAL A 280 10.10 -1.66 9.61
N ALA A 281 9.82 -2.48 8.60
CA ALA A 281 10.34 -3.85 8.54
C ALA A 281 11.87 -3.92 8.43
N ALA A 282 12.50 -2.94 7.77
CA ALA A 282 13.96 -2.84 7.67
C ALA A 282 14.62 -2.42 9.00
N ALA A 283 13.88 -1.74 9.87
CA ALA A 283 14.33 -1.34 11.20
C ALA A 283 14.18 -2.44 12.27
N LEU A 284 13.51 -3.56 11.98
CA LEU A 284 13.36 -4.64 12.95
C LEU A 284 14.72 -5.25 13.33
N THR A 285 14.99 -5.29 14.65
CA THR A 285 16.15 -5.96 15.22
C THR A 285 15.72 -7.32 15.78
N GLY A 286 16.12 -8.38 15.16
CA GLY A 286 15.79 -9.74 15.61
C GLY A 286 16.07 -10.76 14.51
N PRO A 287 16.11 -12.07 14.80
CA PRO A 287 16.25 -13.06 13.76
C PRO A 287 15.08 -12.93 12.81
N ALA A 288 15.36 -12.74 11.51
CA ALA A 288 14.36 -12.83 10.47
C ALA A 288 13.63 -14.16 10.62
N THR A 289 12.36 -14.13 11.05
CA THR A 289 11.55 -15.34 11.14
C THR A 289 11.25 -15.80 9.72
N GLY A 290 12.04 -16.78 9.23
CA GLY A 290 11.79 -17.56 8.01
C GLY A 290 12.08 -16.82 6.69
N ALA A 291 13.16 -17.26 6.06
CA ALA A 291 13.49 -17.27 4.64
C ALA A 291 12.74 -16.26 3.73
N ASP A 292 13.31 -15.06 3.58
CA ASP A 292 13.24 -14.29 2.35
C ASP A 292 14.52 -13.45 2.25
N GLU A 293 15.58 -14.02 1.69
CA GLU A 293 16.66 -13.22 1.14
C GLU A 293 16.09 -12.35 0.01
N PRO A 294 16.46 -11.06 -0.07
CA PRO A 294 16.11 -10.25 -1.23
C PRO A 294 16.73 -10.93 -2.45
N ALA A 295 15.90 -11.30 -3.41
CA ALA A 295 16.38 -11.77 -4.70
C ALA A 295 17.20 -10.64 -5.34
N SER A 296 18.51 -10.67 -5.12
CA SER A 296 19.54 -9.89 -5.82
C SER A 296 19.54 -10.37 -7.28
N GLY A 297 18.62 -9.85 -8.04
CA GLY A 297 18.52 -10.07 -9.48
C GLY A 297 19.45 -9.18 -10.26
N ALA A 298 20.75 -9.34 -10.10
CA ALA A 298 21.71 -8.91 -11.11
C ALA A 298 21.64 -9.92 -12.27
N ALA A 299 20.80 -9.65 -13.26
CA ALA A 299 20.85 -10.33 -14.55
C ALA A 299 22.17 -9.96 -15.25
N THR A 300 23.18 -10.80 -15.12
CA THR A 300 24.34 -10.79 -16.02
C THR A 300 23.88 -11.19 -17.42
N ALA A 301 23.93 -10.23 -18.34
CA ALA A 301 23.78 -10.50 -19.77
C ALA A 301 24.85 -11.50 -20.24
N PRO A 302 24.53 -12.50 -21.07
CA PRO A 302 25.54 -13.32 -21.70
C PRO A 302 26.30 -12.48 -22.73
N THR A 303 27.62 -12.41 -22.54
CA THR A 303 28.55 -11.96 -23.59
C THR A 303 28.49 -12.94 -24.74
N ALA A 304 28.11 -12.46 -25.92
CA ALA A 304 28.32 -13.18 -27.17
C ALA A 304 29.80 -13.03 -27.53
N ASP A 305 30.49 -14.14 -27.49
CA ASP A 305 31.75 -14.33 -28.23
C ASP A 305 31.59 -15.50 -29.16
N ASP A 306 32.04 -15.25 -30.44
CA ASP A 306 32.20 -16.06 -31.67
C ASP A 306 30.94 -16.32 -32.50
#